data_8d0a9c6337064da2617dadd3bf353695
#
_entry.id   8d0a9c6337064da2617dadd3bf353695
#
_cell.length_a   1.000
_cell.length_b   1.000
_cell.length_c   1.000
_cell.angle_alpha   90.00
_cell.angle_beta   90.00
_cell.angle_gamma   90.00
#
_symmetry.space_group_name_H-M   'P 1'
#
loop_
_entity.id
_entity.type
_entity.pdbx_description
1 polymer ?
#
loop_
_entity_poly.entity_id
_entity_poly.type
_entity_poly.pdbx_seq_one_letter_code
_entity_poly.pdbx_strand_id
1 'polypeptide(L)'
;MTSQIIPVDPFDFIIFGGTGDLSERKLLPSLYYRQRDHQFSEPTRIIGTSRSKMTDEEFQAFAKQAISDHVKAADIDAKELKTFLARLSYISADATTGAGFDKLKEAIGDSDSIRAFYLAVSPSLFGDISHKLKENKLITPNSRIVLEKPIGRDLASARALNDLVGDDFHESQIFRIDHYLGKETVQNLMALRFANALYEPLWNSAHIDHVQITVAETVGLEDRVTYYDKAGALRDMVQNHILQLLCLVAMEAPSSMEADAVRDEKLKVLRALKRINGNEAPKHTVRGQYRAGASAGGPVKGYVEELGHDSNTETFVAIKAEIANWRWAGVPFYLRTGKRLATRVSEIVIEFKPIPHSIFGDSAGPIFANQLVIRLQPDEGVKQFIMIKDPGPGGMRLRQISLDMSFAQSFDGRAPDAYERLIMDVIRGNQTLFMRRDEVEAAWKWIDPIQNAWESARQEAQGYTAGTWGPSASIALIERDGRTWHESN
;
A
#
# COMPACT_ATOMS: atom_id res chain seq x y z
N MET A 1 19.60 12.55 15.72
CA MET A 1 19.12 11.69 16.84
C MET A 1 18.97 10.29 16.27
N THR A 2 19.65 9.29 16.84
CA THR A 2 19.43 7.89 16.52
C THR A 2 17.99 7.53 16.87
N SER A 3 17.27 6.89 15.96
CA SER A 3 15.91 6.41 16.23
C SER A 3 15.91 5.52 17.46
N GLN A 4 15.06 5.84 18.44
CA GLN A 4 14.97 5.03 19.65
C GLN A 4 14.34 3.68 19.32
N ILE A 5 15.12 2.62 19.45
CA ILE A 5 14.65 1.25 19.28
C ILE A 5 13.81 0.90 20.50
N ILE A 6 12.54 0.51 20.28
CA ILE A 6 11.61 0.12 21.34
C ILE A 6 11.47 -1.40 21.29
N PRO A 7 11.93 -2.15 22.29
CA PRO A 7 11.74 -3.59 22.38
C PRO A 7 10.25 -3.96 22.38
N VAL A 8 9.95 -5.19 21.99
CA VAL A 8 8.61 -5.77 22.08
C VAL A 8 8.57 -6.92 23.11
N ASP A 9 7.39 -7.19 23.63
CA ASP A 9 7.19 -8.33 24.50
C ASP A 9 7.50 -9.65 23.78
N PRO A 10 7.85 -10.74 24.50
CA PRO A 10 8.03 -12.05 23.91
C PRO A 10 6.80 -12.54 23.14
N PHE A 11 7.03 -13.18 22.01
CA PHE A 11 5.95 -13.63 21.13
C PHE A 11 6.28 -14.92 20.39
N ASP A 12 5.23 -15.58 19.94
CA ASP A 12 5.27 -16.65 18.95
C ASP A 12 4.79 -16.10 17.61
N PHE A 13 5.63 -16.17 16.58
CA PHE A 13 5.30 -15.73 15.23
C PHE A 13 5.16 -16.93 14.30
N ILE A 14 3.94 -17.29 13.96
CA ILE A 14 3.62 -18.47 13.16
C ILE A 14 3.34 -18.05 11.73
N ILE A 15 4.15 -18.52 10.77
CA ILE A 15 4.04 -18.18 9.36
C ILE A 15 3.41 -19.34 8.60
N PHE A 16 2.12 -19.24 8.28
CA PHE A 16 1.49 -20.14 7.32
C PHE A 16 1.94 -19.78 5.90
N GLY A 17 2.58 -20.73 5.22
CA GLY A 17 3.32 -20.46 3.99
C GLY A 17 4.77 -20.04 4.25
N GLY A 18 5.38 -20.59 5.31
CA GLY A 18 6.73 -20.24 5.78
C GLY A 18 7.86 -20.44 4.76
N THR A 19 7.64 -21.24 3.71
CA THR A 19 8.58 -21.48 2.60
C THR A 19 8.15 -20.81 1.28
N GLY A 20 7.17 -19.92 1.32
CA GLY A 20 6.67 -19.21 0.14
C GLY A 20 7.46 -17.93 -0.17
N ASP A 21 7.23 -17.38 -1.37
CA ASP A 21 7.90 -16.18 -1.89
C ASP A 21 7.84 -14.97 -0.94
N LEU A 22 6.68 -14.72 -0.32
CA LEU A 22 6.54 -13.62 0.65
C LEU A 22 7.41 -13.82 1.89
N SER A 23 7.47 -15.06 2.39
CA SER A 23 8.32 -15.40 3.54
C SER A 23 9.79 -15.22 3.22
N GLU A 24 10.22 -15.70 2.05
CA GLU A 24 11.60 -15.59 1.56
C GLU A 24 12.01 -14.14 1.35
N ARG A 25 11.23 -13.38 0.59
CA ARG A 25 11.62 -12.03 0.14
C ARG A 25 11.34 -10.93 1.16
N LYS A 26 10.40 -11.15 2.08
CA LYS A 26 9.92 -10.07 2.98
C LYS A 26 9.94 -10.44 4.45
N LEU A 27 9.25 -11.53 4.86
CA LEU A 27 9.02 -11.76 6.28
C LEU A 27 10.32 -12.15 7.02
N LEU A 28 11.06 -13.13 6.50
CA LEU A 28 12.32 -13.57 7.13
C LEU A 28 13.38 -12.47 7.15
N PRO A 29 13.63 -11.71 6.05
CA PRO A 29 14.51 -10.55 6.08
C PRO A 29 14.07 -9.47 7.06
N SER A 30 12.77 -9.15 7.12
CA SER A 30 12.24 -8.14 8.05
C SER A 30 12.40 -8.54 9.50
N LEU A 31 12.09 -9.80 9.83
CA LEU A 31 12.28 -10.35 11.18
C LEU A 31 13.76 -10.37 11.58
N TYR A 32 14.66 -10.70 10.64
CA TYR A 32 16.11 -10.64 10.88
C TYR A 32 16.56 -9.21 11.21
N TYR A 33 16.12 -8.20 10.48
CA TYR A 33 16.45 -6.81 10.79
C TYR A 33 15.98 -6.41 12.19
N ARG A 34 14.79 -6.86 12.63
CA ARG A 34 14.27 -6.58 13.98
C ARG A 34 15.06 -7.29 15.08
N GLN A 35 15.52 -8.52 14.80
CA GLN A 35 16.48 -9.21 15.68
C GLN A 35 17.81 -8.46 15.78
N ARG A 36 18.40 -8.10 14.64
CA ARG A 36 19.67 -7.36 14.58
C ARG A 36 19.60 -6.04 15.36
N ASP A 37 18.46 -5.37 15.26
CA ASP A 37 18.22 -4.10 15.95
C ASP A 37 17.77 -4.30 17.42
N HIS A 38 17.92 -5.52 17.98
CA HIS A 38 17.63 -5.87 19.37
C HIS A 38 16.22 -5.54 19.83
N GLN A 39 15.22 -5.66 18.95
CA GLN A 39 13.81 -5.42 19.31
C GLN A 39 13.13 -6.64 19.95
N PHE A 40 13.66 -7.85 19.76
CA PHE A 40 13.07 -9.06 20.32
C PHE A 40 13.50 -9.31 21.75
N SER A 41 12.53 -9.52 22.62
CA SER A 41 12.74 -9.99 24.00
C SER A 41 12.72 -11.53 24.09
N GLU A 42 13.33 -12.08 25.12
CA GLU A 42 13.28 -13.55 25.35
C GLU A 42 12.05 -13.93 26.20
N PRO A 43 11.44 -15.08 25.95
CA PRO A 43 11.65 -16.00 24.83
C PRO A 43 10.79 -15.60 23.61
N THR A 44 11.41 -15.46 22.46
CA THR A 44 10.69 -15.22 21.18
C THR A 44 10.96 -16.38 20.23
N ARG A 45 9.91 -16.93 19.61
CA ARG A 45 9.97 -18.04 18.66
C ARG A 45 9.33 -17.67 17.33
N ILE A 46 9.89 -18.20 16.24
CA ILE A 46 9.38 -18.03 14.88
C ILE A 46 9.17 -19.43 14.30
N ILE A 47 7.94 -19.76 13.94
CA ILE A 47 7.55 -21.09 13.49
C ILE A 47 7.09 -21.01 12.05
N GLY A 48 7.87 -21.57 11.11
CA GLY A 48 7.44 -21.73 9.74
C GLY A 48 6.50 -22.92 9.60
N THR A 49 5.41 -22.75 8.84
CA THR A 49 4.52 -23.87 8.53
C THR A 49 4.17 -23.92 7.05
N SER A 50 4.14 -25.11 6.48
CA SER A 50 3.52 -25.43 5.19
C SER A 50 3.17 -26.92 5.10
N ARG A 51 2.56 -27.32 3.98
CA ARG A 51 2.23 -28.75 3.74
C ARG A 51 3.46 -29.62 3.51
N SER A 52 4.56 -29.04 3.04
CA SER A 52 5.80 -29.78 2.80
C SER A 52 6.42 -30.25 4.10
N LYS A 53 7.03 -31.42 4.09
CA LYS A 53 7.83 -31.92 5.21
C LYS A 53 9.22 -31.29 5.15
N MET A 54 9.69 -30.77 6.28
CA MET A 54 10.99 -30.14 6.42
C MET A 54 11.44 -30.28 7.89
N THR A 55 12.73 -30.36 8.12
CA THR A 55 13.30 -30.29 9.47
C THR A 55 13.56 -28.84 9.88
N ASP A 56 13.86 -28.60 11.15
CA ASP A 56 14.24 -27.26 11.65
C ASP A 56 15.52 -26.79 10.97
N GLU A 57 16.50 -27.67 10.77
CA GLU A 57 17.76 -27.36 10.12
C GLU A 57 17.58 -26.97 8.65
N GLU A 58 16.70 -27.65 7.93
CA GLU A 58 16.37 -27.33 6.54
C GLU A 58 15.66 -25.96 6.45
N PHE A 59 14.74 -25.65 7.38
CA PHE A 59 14.09 -24.34 7.44
C PHE A 59 15.06 -23.22 7.84
N GLN A 60 15.97 -23.48 8.78
CA GLN A 60 17.04 -22.53 9.12
C GLN A 60 17.97 -22.28 7.95
N ALA A 61 18.31 -23.32 7.15
CA ALA A 61 19.10 -23.16 5.94
C ALA A 61 18.36 -22.32 4.88
N PHE A 62 17.05 -22.56 4.68
CA PHE A 62 16.20 -21.74 3.81
C PHE A 62 16.17 -20.29 4.27
N ALA A 63 15.97 -20.02 5.55
CA ALA A 63 15.94 -18.67 6.10
C ALA A 63 17.31 -17.97 5.97
N LYS A 64 18.41 -18.70 6.17
CA LYS A 64 19.76 -18.18 5.97
C LYS A 64 19.98 -17.76 4.51
N GLN A 65 19.52 -18.57 3.55
CA GLN A 65 19.61 -18.23 2.13
C GLN A 65 18.75 -17.00 1.82
N ALA A 66 17.50 -16.93 2.27
CA ALA A 66 16.61 -15.79 2.12
C ALA A 66 17.23 -14.48 2.64
N ILE A 67 17.88 -14.53 3.80
CA ILE A 67 18.60 -13.38 4.35
C ILE A 67 19.80 -13.01 3.48
N SER A 68 20.57 -13.99 3.01
CA SER A 68 21.72 -13.73 2.13
C SER A 68 21.32 -13.05 0.81
N ASP A 69 20.16 -13.42 0.27
CA ASP A 69 19.68 -12.93 -1.03
C ASP A 69 18.99 -11.56 -0.93
N HIS A 70 18.35 -11.26 0.20
CA HIS A 70 17.47 -10.10 0.32
C HIS A 70 17.91 -9.05 1.36
N VAL A 71 18.94 -9.33 2.15
CA VAL A 71 19.57 -8.39 3.09
C VAL A 71 20.91 -7.95 2.52
N LYS A 72 21.22 -6.66 2.59
CA LYS A 72 22.53 -6.16 2.14
C LYS A 72 23.65 -6.84 2.94
N ALA A 73 24.68 -7.30 2.26
CA ALA A 73 25.80 -8.01 2.89
C ALA A 73 26.42 -7.23 4.07
N ALA A 74 26.50 -5.89 3.97
CA ALA A 74 27.00 -5.02 5.03
C ALA A 74 26.09 -4.97 6.28
N ASP A 75 24.83 -5.38 6.14
CA ASP A 75 23.83 -5.41 7.19
C ASP A 75 23.73 -6.78 7.89
N ILE A 76 24.46 -7.79 7.42
CA ILE A 76 24.44 -9.14 7.98
C ILE A 76 25.52 -9.25 9.06
N ASP A 77 25.09 -9.33 10.33
CA ASP A 77 25.94 -9.66 11.46
C ASP A 77 25.91 -11.16 11.75
N ALA A 78 27.06 -11.81 11.77
CA ALA A 78 27.17 -13.27 11.92
C ALA A 78 26.65 -13.77 13.28
N LYS A 79 26.81 -13.00 14.36
CA LYS A 79 26.35 -13.34 15.70
C LYS A 79 24.82 -13.22 15.76
N GLU A 80 24.27 -12.11 15.29
CA GLU A 80 22.82 -11.88 15.25
C GLU A 80 22.12 -12.86 14.31
N LEU A 81 22.73 -13.20 13.17
CA LEU A 81 22.20 -14.22 12.27
C LEU A 81 22.13 -15.59 12.96
N LYS A 82 23.18 -16.00 13.69
CA LYS A 82 23.16 -17.26 14.45
C LYS A 82 22.07 -17.24 15.52
N THR A 83 21.91 -16.14 16.24
CA THR A 83 20.85 -15.97 17.25
C THR A 83 19.48 -16.02 16.61
N PHE A 84 19.29 -15.37 15.48
CA PHE A 84 18.03 -15.37 14.74
C PHE A 84 17.65 -16.79 14.26
N LEU A 85 18.59 -17.51 13.64
CA LEU A 85 18.36 -18.86 13.17
C LEU A 85 17.99 -19.83 14.30
N ALA A 86 18.56 -19.66 15.49
CA ALA A 86 18.22 -20.47 16.66
C ALA A 86 16.78 -20.26 17.18
N ARG A 87 16.07 -19.18 16.77
CA ARG A 87 14.66 -18.94 17.08
C ARG A 87 13.69 -19.64 16.12
N LEU A 88 14.23 -20.14 14.98
CA LEU A 88 13.43 -20.71 13.92
C LEU A 88 13.20 -22.20 14.14
N SER A 89 11.94 -22.61 14.05
CA SER A 89 11.51 -24.01 13.96
C SER A 89 10.50 -24.20 12.85
N TYR A 90 10.25 -25.44 12.47
CA TYR A 90 9.34 -25.75 11.38
C TYR A 90 8.36 -26.87 11.75
N ILE A 91 7.09 -26.67 11.38
CA ILE A 91 6.04 -27.66 11.60
C ILE A 91 5.25 -27.85 10.31
N SER A 92 5.29 -29.09 9.78
CA SER A 92 4.43 -29.41 8.64
C SER A 92 2.97 -29.41 9.10
N ALA A 93 2.16 -28.50 8.53
CA ALA A 93 0.73 -28.37 8.83
C ALA A 93 -0.08 -28.16 7.54
N ASP A 94 -1.22 -28.85 7.46
CA ASP A 94 -2.16 -28.72 6.33
C ASP A 94 -3.50 -28.16 6.83
N ALA A 95 -3.82 -26.95 6.39
CA ALA A 95 -5.04 -26.25 6.76
C ALA A 95 -6.32 -26.97 6.30
N THR A 96 -6.26 -27.69 5.17
CA THR A 96 -7.44 -28.36 4.61
C THR A 96 -7.80 -29.64 5.36
N THR A 97 -6.79 -30.40 5.80
CA THR A 97 -6.98 -31.68 6.53
C THR A 97 -6.90 -31.52 8.05
N GLY A 98 -6.29 -30.43 8.53
CA GLY A 98 -5.99 -30.21 9.95
C GLY A 98 -4.77 -30.97 10.47
N ALA A 99 -4.06 -31.71 9.61
CA ALA A 99 -2.85 -32.43 9.99
C ALA A 99 -1.76 -31.47 10.46
N GLY A 100 -1.10 -31.80 11.59
CA GLY A 100 0.00 -31.05 12.17
C GLY A 100 -0.39 -29.89 13.11
N PHE A 101 -1.68 -29.57 13.25
CA PHE A 101 -2.14 -28.56 14.22
C PHE A 101 -1.99 -29.01 15.67
N ASP A 102 -2.05 -30.30 15.94
CA ASP A 102 -1.72 -30.93 17.23
C ASP A 102 -0.25 -30.67 17.62
N LYS A 103 0.68 -30.86 16.67
CA LYS A 103 2.11 -30.56 16.87
C LYS A 103 2.36 -29.08 17.04
N LEU A 104 1.64 -28.22 16.28
CA LEU A 104 1.72 -26.77 16.44
C LEU A 104 1.26 -26.36 17.85
N LYS A 105 0.21 -26.96 18.37
CA LYS A 105 -0.26 -26.74 19.72
C LYS A 105 0.77 -27.19 20.77
N GLU A 106 1.36 -28.36 20.61
CA GLU A 106 2.42 -28.84 21.48
C GLU A 106 3.63 -27.90 21.50
N ALA A 107 4.08 -27.44 20.34
CA ALA A 107 5.21 -26.52 20.21
C ALA A 107 4.96 -25.14 20.82
N ILE A 108 3.75 -24.58 20.66
CA ILE A 108 3.38 -23.28 21.23
C ILE A 108 3.15 -23.40 22.75
N GLY A 109 2.53 -24.51 23.20
CA GLY A 109 2.16 -24.74 24.58
C GLY A 109 1.00 -23.86 25.08
N ASP A 110 0.79 -23.84 26.38
CA ASP A 110 -0.32 -23.12 27.04
C ASP A 110 0.09 -21.77 27.62
N SER A 111 1.13 -21.12 27.05
CA SER A 111 1.55 -19.78 27.50
C SER A 111 0.57 -18.69 27.08
N ASP A 112 0.45 -17.64 27.89
CA ASP A 112 -0.32 -16.42 27.57
C ASP A 112 0.47 -15.44 26.69
N SER A 113 1.57 -15.91 26.05
CA SER A 113 2.38 -15.08 25.15
C SER A 113 1.57 -14.58 23.95
N ILE A 114 2.03 -13.51 23.36
CA ILE A 114 1.49 -13.00 22.10
C ILE A 114 1.68 -14.07 21.02
N ARG A 115 0.60 -14.41 20.31
CA ARG A 115 0.61 -15.36 19.19
C ARG A 115 0.22 -14.64 17.92
N ALA A 116 1.15 -14.41 17.01
CA ALA A 116 0.89 -13.81 15.72
C ALA A 116 0.82 -14.88 14.63
N PHE A 117 -0.37 -15.15 14.11
CA PHE A 117 -0.61 -16.09 13.00
C PHE A 117 -0.59 -15.32 11.69
N TYR A 118 0.50 -15.40 10.95
CA TYR A 118 0.67 -14.71 9.68
C TYR A 118 0.28 -15.62 8.51
N LEU A 119 -0.75 -15.22 7.74
CA LEU A 119 -1.27 -16.02 6.64
C LEU A 119 -0.63 -15.59 5.30
N ALA A 120 0.60 -16.07 5.04
CA ALA A 120 1.33 -15.89 3.77
C ALA A 120 0.91 -16.98 2.74
N VAL A 121 -0.38 -17.22 2.61
CA VAL A 121 -0.99 -18.25 1.76
C VAL A 121 -2.12 -17.66 0.92
N SER A 122 -2.69 -18.48 0.00
CA SER A 122 -3.87 -18.04 -0.76
C SER A 122 -5.02 -17.63 0.16
N PRO A 123 -5.74 -16.54 -0.12
CA PRO A 123 -6.92 -16.11 0.65
C PRO A 123 -8.00 -17.18 0.78
N SER A 124 -8.07 -18.15 -0.13
CA SER A 124 -8.98 -19.30 -0.04
C SER A 124 -8.76 -20.19 1.18
N LEU A 125 -7.59 -20.11 1.82
CA LEU A 125 -7.25 -20.88 3.01
C LEU A 125 -7.44 -20.11 4.32
N PHE A 126 -7.77 -18.82 4.27
CA PHE A 126 -7.85 -18.00 5.49
C PHE A 126 -8.92 -18.51 6.46
N GLY A 127 -10.10 -18.83 5.94
CA GLY A 127 -11.18 -19.41 6.75
C GLY A 127 -10.83 -20.78 7.35
N ASP A 128 -10.25 -21.67 6.54
CA ASP A 128 -9.85 -23.02 7.00
C ASP A 128 -8.80 -22.92 8.11
N ILE A 129 -7.77 -22.08 7.92
CA ILE A 129 -6.72 -21.87 8.95
C ILE A 129 -7.34 -21.30 10.22
N SER A 130 -8.17 -20.25 10.11
CA SER A 130 -8.85 -19.63 11.25
C SER A 130 -9.63 -20.68 12.04
N HIS A 131 -10.45 -21.47 11.35
CA HIS A 131 -11.25 -22.49 11.96
C HIS A 131 -10.40 -23.60 12.64
N LYS A 132 -9.32 -24.06 12.00
CA LYS A 132 -8.40 -25.04 12.58
C LYS A 132 -7.66 -24.50 13.80
N LEU A 133 -7.30 -23.23 13.83
CA LEU A 133 -6.72 -22.59 15.02
C LEU A 133 -7.70 -22.60 16.19
N LYS A 134 -8.98 -22.32 15.94
CA LYS A 134 -10.04 -22.38 16.97
C LYS A 134 -10.30 -23.80 17.45
N GLU A 135 -10.50 -24.76 16.54
CA GLU A 135 -10.72 -26.16 16.87
C GLU A 135 -9.61 -26.75 17.79
N ASN A 136 -8.37 -26.38 17.51
CA ASN A 136 -7.20 -26.82 18.27
C ASN A 136 -6.92 -25.99 19.52
N LYS A 137 -7.78 -24.99 19.84
CA LYS A 137 -7.63 -24.10 21.01
C LYS A 137 -6.32 -23.34 21.02
N LEU A 138 -5.86 -22.90 19.82
CA LEU A 138 -4.65 -22.10 19.64
C LEU A 138 -4.91 -20.60 19.80
N ILE A 139 -6.17 -20.19 19.71
CA ILE A 139 -6.58 -18.79 19.84
C ILE A 139 -6.73 -18.44 21.32
N THR A 140 -6.05 -17.38 21.73
CA THR A 140 -6.12 -16.77 23.06
C THR A 140 -6.53 -15.29 22.95
N PRO A 141 -6.83 -14.57 24.03
CA PRO A 141 -7.06 -13.14 23.99
C PRO A 141 -5.88 -12.34 23.41
N ASN A 142 -4.64 -12.85 23.55
CA ASN A 142 -3.42 -12.25 23.01
C ASN A 142 -3.06 -12.73 21.59
N SER A 143 -3.92 -13.55 20.97
CA SER A 143 -3.72 -13.99 19.58
C SER A 143 -4.06 -12.90 18.58
N ARG A 144 -3.33 -12.89 17.48
CA ARG A 144 -3.48 -11.94 16.36
C ARG A 144 -3.37 -12.70 15.05
N ILE A 145 -4.30 -12.46 14.14
CA ILE A 145 -4.27 -13.05 12.80
C ILE A 145 -3.96 -11.96 11.78
N VAL A 146 -3.00 -12.24 10.90
CA VAL A 146 -2.55 -11.31 9.87
C VAL A 146 -2.97 -11.82 8.50
N LEU A 147 -3.76 -11.02 7.79
CA LEU A 147 -4.31 -11.35 6.49
C LEU A 147 -3.64 -10.52 5.41
N GLU A 148 -3.06 -11.19 4.42
CA GLU A 148 -2.51 -10.57 3.22
C GLU A 148 -3.59 -10.29 2.17
N LYS A 149 -3.31 -9.32 1.30
CA LYS A 149 -4.15 -9.07 0.13
C LYS A 149 -4.10 -10.24 -0.87
N PRO A 150 -5.20 -10.46 -1.63
CA PRO A 150 -6.44 -9.68 -1.68
C PRO A 150 -7.45 -10.07 -0.59
N ILE A 151 -8.13 -9.08 -0.03
CA ILE A 151 -9.26 -9.31 0.88
C ILE A 151 -10.55 -9.27 0.04
N GLY A 152 -10.91 -10.43 -0.49
CA GLY A 152 -11.99 -10.58 -1.46
C GLY A 152 -11.60 -10.14 -2.87
N ARG A 153 -12.52 -10.33 -3.81
CA ARG A 153 -12.45 -9.90 -5.22
C ARG A 153 -13.61 -8.96 -5.61
N ASP A 154 -14.59 -8.85 -4.73
CA ASP A 154 -15.78 -8.02 -4.77
C ASP A 154 -16.34 -7.88 -3.34
N LEU A 155 -17.37 -7.05 -3.17
CA LEU A 155 -17.99 -6.83 -1.85
C LEU A 155 -18.52 -8.11 -1.22
N ALA A 156 -19.11 -9.00 -2.02
CA ALA A 156 -19.74 -10.23 -1.51
C ALA A 156 -18.69 -11.19 -0.95
N SER A 157 -17.62 -11.43 -1.70
CA SER A 157 -16.51 -12.30 -1.27
C SER A 157 -15.69 -11.70 -0.13
N ALA A 158 -15.53 -10.36 -0.11
CA ALA A 158 -14.88 -9.66 0.99
C ALA A 158 -15.67 -9.83 2.30
N ARG A 159 -17.00 -9.69 2.26
CA ARG A 159 -17.87 -9.94 3.40
C ARG A 159 -17.81 -11.39 3.87
N ALA A 160 -17.92 -12.33 2.93
CA ALA A 160 -17.83 -13.75 3.27
C ALA A 160 -16.52 -14.10 3.97
N LEU A 161 -15.39 -13.56 3.46
CA LEU A 161 -14.09 -13.76 4.09
C LEU A 161 -14.00 -13.11 5.48
N ASN A 162 -14.52 -11.88 5.61
CA ASN A 162 -14.58 -11.18 6.89
C ASN A 162 -15.45 -11.91 7.91
N ASP A 163 -16.57 -12.49 7.49
CA ASP A 163 -17.45 -13.30 8.34
C ASP A 163 -16.71 -14.58 8.81
N LEU A 164 -16.11 -15.33 7.87
CA LEU A 164 -15.38 -16.56 8.18
C LEU A 164 -14.26 -16.35 9.23
N VAL A 165 -13.48 -15.30 9.10
CA VAL A 165 -12.42 -14.99 10.08
C VAL A 165 -13.01 -14.37 11.34
N GLY A 166 -14.06 -13.56 11.23
CA GLY A 166 -14.74 -12.91 12.34
C GLY A 166 -15.51 -13.85 13.27
N ASP A 167 -15.88 -15.06 12.78
CA ASP A 167 -16.48 -16.11 13.61
C ASP A 167 -15.49 -16.72 14.63
N ASP A 168 -14.19 -16.57 14.38
CA ASP A 168 -13.12 -17.14 15.17
C ASP A 168 -12.29 -16.09 15.93
N PHE A 169 -12.10 -14.89 15.37
CA PHE A 169 -11.30 -13.80 15.93
C PHE A 169 -12.12 -12.52 16.09
N HIS A 170 -11.91 -11.80 17.18
CA HIS A 170 -12.45 -10.44 17.33
C HIS A 170 -11.73 -9.46 16.36
N GLU A 171 -12.42 -8.39 15.94
CA GLU A 171 -11.83 -7.41 15.01
C GLU A 171 -10.53 -6.79 15.55
N SER A 172 -10.40 -6.63 16.87
CA SER A 172 -9.17 -6.18 17.54
C SER A 172 -7.98 -7.16 17.41
N GLN A 173 -8.23 -8.38 16.98
CA GLN A 173 -7.23 -9.42 16.74
C GLN A 173 -6.90 -9.60 15.25
N ILE A 174 -7.63 -8.94 14.34
CA ILE A 174 -7.48 -9.13 12.89
C ILE A 174 -6.70 -7.97 12.29
N PHE A 175 -5.59 -8.28 11.65
CA PHE A 175 -4.67 -7.33 11.03
C PHE A 175 -4.66 -7.53 9.51
N ARG A 176 -5.42 -6.69 8.77
CA ARG A 176 -5.47 -6.74 7.30
C ARG A 176 -4.41 -5.83 6.74
N ILE A 177 -3.42 -6.40 6.07
CA ILE A 177 -2.27 -5.66 5.56
C ILE A 177 -2.60 -4.89 4.27
N ASP A 178 -2.27 -3.61 4.31
CA ASP A 178 -1.90 -2.83 3.13
C ASP A 178 -0.47 -2.32 3.35
N HIS A 179 0.49 -2.88 2.63
CA HIS A 179 1.90 -2.56 2.84
C HIS A 179 2.27 -1.11 2.51
N TYR A 180 1.42 -0.36 1.76
CA TYR A 180 1.61 1.08 1.57
C TYR A 180 1.47 1.86 2.88
N LEU A 181 0.57 1.45 3.75
CA LEU A 181 0.41 2.08 5.08
C LEU A 181 1.64 1.90 5.98
N GLY A 182 2.42 0.84 5.75
CA GLY A 182 3.67 0.59 6.47
C GLY A 182 4.86 1.43 6.00
N LYS A 183 4.76 2.14 4.86
CA LYS A 183 5.84 3.00 4.37
C LYS A 183 5.98 4.25 5.22
N GLU A 184 7.21 4.59 5.59
CA GLU A 184 7.51 5.79 6.39
C GLU A 184 6.98 7.08 5.74
N THR A 185 7.08 7.20 4.43
CA THR A 185 6.58 8.34 3.66
C THR A 185 5.06 8.48 3.71
N VAL A 186 4.34 7.37 3.74
CA VAL A 186 2.87 7.38 3.86
C VAL A 186 2.46 7.79 5.27
N GLN A 187 3.15 7.30 6.30
CA GLN A 187 2.93 7.72 7.68
C GLN A 187 3.28 9.21 7.89
N ASN A 188 4.34 9.68 7.22
CA ASN A 188 4.76 11.06 7.29
C ASN A 188 3.72 12.04 6.74
N LEU A 189 2.78 11.58 5.89
CA LEU A 189 1.65 12.40 5.46
C LEU A 189 0.80 12.89 6.64
N MET A 190 0.58 12.05 7.64
CA MET A 190 -0.13 12.46 8.86
C MET A 190 0.68 13.48 9.67
N ALA A 191 1.99 13.29 9.80
CA ALA A 191 2.86 14.25 10.46
C ALA A 191 2.91 15.59 9.70
N LEU A 192 3.02 15.55 8.37
CA LEU A 192 3.02 16.74 7.52
C LEU A 192 1.75 17.56 7.70
N ARG A 193 0.59 16.90 7.72
CA ARG A 193 -0.71 17.56 7.87
C ARG A 193 -0.96 18.03 9.31
N PHE A 194 -0.81 17.16 10.30
CA PHE A 194 -1.35 17.36 11.64
C PHE A 194 -0.33 17.85 12.69
N ALA A 195 0.98 17.80 12.36
CA ALA A 195 2.03 18.36 13.21
C ALA A 195 2.50 19.76 12.76
N ASN A 196 1.95 20.30 11.66
CA ASN A 196 2.34 21.59 11.09
C ASN A 196 1.14 22.51 10.90
N ALA A 197 1.15 23.66 11.58
CA ALA A 197 0.10 24.66 11.44
C ALA A 197 0.02 25.30 10.02
N LEU A 198 1.01 25.05 9.17
CA LEU A 198 1.11 25.63 7.83
C LEU A 198 0.13 24.99 6.84
N TYR A 199 -0.10 23.68 6.91
CA TYR A 199 -0.83 22.96 5.87
C TYR A 199 -2.31 22.76 6.17
N GLU A 200 -2.67 22.28 7.34
CA GLU A 200 -4.04 21.87 7.65
C GLU A 200 -5.09 22.99 7.46
N PRO A 201 -4.84 24.28 7.78
CA PRO A 201 -5.79 25.36 7.48
C PRO A 201 -6.09 25.54 6.00
N LEU A 202 -5.14 25.18 5.12
CA LEU A 202 -5.26 25.29 3.66
C LEU A 202 -5.78 23.98 3.02
N TRP A 203 -5.98 22.91 3.81
CA TRP A 203 -6.25 21.58 3.31
C TRP A 203 -7.75 21.32 3.10
N ASN A 204 -8.36 22.12 2.21
CA ASN A 204 -9.80 22.09 1.96
C ASN A 204 -10.16 22.73 0.62
N SER A 205 -11.42 22.62 0.24
CA SER A 205 -11.98 23.13 -1.03
C SER A 205 -11.88 24.66 -1.23
N ALA A 206 -11.63 25.44 -0.18
CA ALA A 206 -11.41 26.87 -0.32
C ALA A 206 -10.05 27.19 -0.99
N HIS A 207 -9.05 26.34 -0.75
CA HIS A 207 -7.67 26.60 -1.14
C HIS A 207 -7.11 25.59 -2.16
N ILE A 208 -7.57 24.32 -2.17
CA ILE A 208 -7.11 23.29 -3.07
C ILE A 208 -7.96 23.28 -4.33
N ASP A 209 -7.30 23.28 -5.49
CA ASP A 209 -7.94 23.14 -6.80
C ASP A 209 -8.22 21.68 -7.13
N HIS A 210 -7.22 20.82 -7.01
CA HIS A 210 -7.36 19.37 -7.22
C HIS A 210 -6.23 18.59 -6.54
N VAL A 211 -6.43 17.27 -6.48
CA VAL A 211 -5.43 16.32 -5.97
C VAL A 211 -5.16 15.27 -7.04
N GLN A 212 -3.89 14.89 -7.22
CA GLN A 212 -3.51 13.76 -8.07
C GLN A 212 -2.81 12.70 -7.22
N ILE A 213 -3.16 11.44 -7.40
CA ILE A 213 -2.49 10.30 -6.78
C ILE A 213 -2.05 9.36 -7.90
N THR A 214 -0.75 9.27 -8.13
CA THR A 214 -0.16 8.42 -9.16
C THR A 214 0.65 7.30 -8.51
N VAL A 215 0.39 6.06 -8.94
CA VAL A 215 1.22 4.89 -8.62
C VAL A 215 1.56 4.21 -9.94
N ALA A 216 2.74 4.51 -10.47
CA ALA A 216 3.22 4.03 -11.76
C ALA A 216 4.31 2.98 -11.60
N GLU A 217 4.21 1.88 -12.35
CA GLU A 217 5.18 0.81 -12.37
C GLU A 217 5.77 0.64 -13.78
N THR A 218 7.09 0.42 -13.86
CA THR A 218 7.78 0.10 -15.13
C THR A 218 7.80 -1.39 -15.43
N VAL A 219 7.49 -2.23 -14.44
CA VAL A 219 7.43 -3.69 -14.57
C VAL A 219 6.14 -4.16 -15.23
N GLY A 220 6.17 -5.34 -15.87
CA GLY A 220 5.01 -6.03 -16.46
C GLY A 220 4.37 -7.02 -15.49
N LEU A 221 3.99 -8.20 -16.03
CA LEU A 221 3.34 -9.26 -15.24
C LEU A 221 4.32 -10.07 -14.39
N GLU A 222 5.55 -10.23 -14.88
CA GLU A 222 6.57 -11.12 -14.27
C GLU A 222 5.98 -12.52 -13.97
N ASP A 223 6.23 -13.07 -12.79
CA ASP A 223 5.76 -14.40 -12.38
C ASP A 223 4.28 -14.44 -11.92
N ARG A 224 3.57 -13.29 -11.96
CA ARG A 224 2.20 -13.15 -11.42
C ARG A 224 1.10 -13.15 -12.48
N VAL A 225 1.39 -13.68 -13.66
CA VAL A 225 0.51 -13.68 -14.85
C VAL A 225 -0.92 -14.12 -14.53
N THR A 226 -1.08 -15.34 -13.99
CA THR A 226 -2.40 -15.95 -13.72
C THR A 226 -3.22 -15.21 -12.67
N TYR A 227 -2.56 -14.62 -11.69
CA TYR A 227 -3.21 -13.80 -10.66
C TYR A 227 -3.69 -12.48 -11.23
N TYR A 228 -2.81 -11.78 -11.95
CA TYR A 228 -3.07 -10.42 -12.42
C TYR A 228 -4.20 -10.38 -13.45
N ASP A 229 -4.29 -11.38 -14.32
CA ASP A 229 -5.34 -11.46 -15.33
C ASP A 229 -6.75 -11.57 -14.74
N LYS A 230 -6.86 -12.09 -13.52
CA LYS A 230 -8.11 -12.15 -12.76
C LYS A 230 -8.38 -10.91 -11.92
N ALA A 231 -7.36 -10.14 -11.60
CA ALA A 231 -7.47 -8.97 -10.71
C ALA A 231 -7.61 -7.67 -11.51
N GLY A 232 -6.69 -7.38 -12.42
CA GLY A 232 -6.56 -6.08 -13.08
C GLY A 232 -6.06 -4.97 -12.17
N ALA A 233 -5.74 -3.82 -12.75
CA ALA A 233 -5.20 -2.68 -12.03
C ALA A 233 -6.20 -2.07 -11.03
N LEU A 234 -7.50 -2.14 -11.33
CA LEU A 234 -8.54 -1.59 -10.45
C LEU A 234 -8.58 -2.31 -9.10
N ARG A 235 -8.55 -3.64 -9.12
CA ARG A 235 -8.59 -4.45 -7.89
C ARG A 235 -7.23 -4.57 -7.21
N ASP A 236 -6.14 -4.69 -8.00
CA ASP A 236 -4.81 -4.87 -7.43
C ASP A 236 -4.23 -3.60 -6.79
N MET A 237 -4.58 -2.42 -7.30
CA MET A 237 -3.98 -1.16 -6.88
C MET A 237 -4.97 -0.12 -6.37
N VAL A 238 -6.13 0.05 -7.03
CA VAL A 238 -7.05 1.15 -6.66
C VAL A 238 -7.84 0.80 -5.41
N GLN A 239 -8.42 -0.40 -5.35
CA GLN A 239 -9.28 -0.86 -4.25
C GLN A 239 -8.60 -0.82 -2.88
N ASN A 240 -7.30 -0.91 -2.86
CA ASN A 240 -6.48 -0.93 -1.66
C ASN A 240 -5.58 0.31 -1.58
N HIS A 241 -4.37 0.24 -2.10
CA HIS A 241 -3.31 1.24 -1.92
C HIS A 241 -3.73 2.66 -2.25
N ILE A 242 -4.34 2.89 -3.43
CA ILE A 242 -4.73 4.23 -3.86
C ILE A 242 -5.87 4.78 -3.02
N LEU A 243 -6.87 3.96 -2.67
CA LEU A 243 -7.93 4.41 -1.78
C LEU A 243 -7.43 4.67 -0.36
N GLN A 244 -6.45 3.93 0.14
CA GLN A 244 -5.83 4.23 1.43
C GLN A 244 -5.04 5.55 1.39
N LEU A 245 -4.27 5.81 0.33
CA LEU A 245 -3.61 7.11 0.13
C LEU A 245 -4.63 8.25 0.04
N LEU A 246 -5.70 8.06 -0.72
CA LEU A 246 -6.80 9.03 -0.81
C LEU A 246 -7.42 9.31 0.56
N CYS A 247 -7.64 8.28 1.38
CA CYS A 247 -8.17 8.45 2.74
C CYS A 247 -7.23 9.30 3.61
N LEU A 248 -5.94 9.02 3.61
CA LEU A 248 -4.96 9.77 4.40
C LEU A 248 -4.83 11.23 3.95
N VAL A 249 -4.99 11.49 2.65
CA VAL A 249 -5.04 12.87 2.12
C VAL A 249 -6.33 13.57 2.54
N ALA A 250 -7.47 12.87 2.49
CA ALA A 250 -8.78 13.50 2.55
C ALA A 250 -9.46 13.47 3.93
N MET A 251 -8.97 12.66 4.87
CA MET A 251 -9.56 12.51 6.19
C MET A 251 -9.48 13.79 7.03
N GLU A 252 -10.40 13.96 7.98
CA GLU A 252 -10.29 14.97 9.03
C GLU A 252 -9.15 14.62 9.99
N ALA A 253 -8.68 15.59 10.76
CA ALA A 253 -7.71 15.34 11.82
C ALA A 253 -8.34 14.40 12.87
N PRO A 254 -7.77 13.21 13.10
CA PRO A 254 -8.28 12.31 14.13
C PRO A 254 -8.10 12.92 15.53
N SER A 255 -8.94 12.53 16.47
CA SER A 255 -8.86 13.03 17.86
C SER A 255 -7.60 12.56 18.59
N SER A 256 -6.99 11.46 18.15
CA SER A 256 -5.76 10.87 18.67
C SER A 256 -5.14 9.93 17.64
N MET A 257 -3.94 9.42 17.91
CA MET A 257 -3.30 8.38 17.10
C MET A 257 -3.79 6.96 17.45
N GLU A 258 -4.83 6.83 18.24
CA GLU A 258 -5.51 5.56 18.50
C GLU A 258 -6.06 4.97 17.19
N ALA A 259 -5.96 3.64 17.06
CA ALA A 259 -6.28 2.95 15.82
C ALA A 259 -7.70 3.25 15.31
N ASP A 260 -8.71 3.21 16.18
CA ASP A 260 -10.09 3.46 15.78
C ASP A 260 -10.33 4.94 15.41
N ALA A 261 -9.70 5.89 16.11
CA ALA A 261 -9.82 7.31 15.77
C ALA A 261 -9.32 7.58 14.34
N VAL A 262 -8.19 7.00 13.93
CA VAL A 262 -7.66 7.14 12.58
C VAL A 262 -8.52 6.40 11.55
N ARG A 263 -8.91 5.15 11.85
CA ARG A 263 -9.71 4.32 10.94
C ARG A 263 -11.12 4.87 10.71
N ASP A 264 -11.71 5.49 11.72
CA ASP A 264 -13.03 6.16 11.60
C ASP A 264 -12.97 7.34 10.64
N GLU A 265 -11.91 8.16 10.69
CA GLU A 265 -11.76 9.27 9.75
C GLU A 265 -11.53 8.78 8.30
N LYS A 266 -10.75 7.72 8.10
CA LYS A 266 -10.61 7.08 6.78
C LYS A 266 -11.94 6.55 6.25
N LEU A 267 -12.71 5.87 7.10
CA LEU A 267 -14.03 5.33 6.74
C LEU A 267 -15.02 6.41 6.31
N LYS A 268 -15.01 7.58 6.98
CA LYS A 268 -15.86 8.72 6.58
C LYS A 268 -15.56 9.16 5.15
N VAL A 269 -14.27 9.18 4.75
CA VAL A 269 -13.87 9.50 3.38
C VAL A 269 -14.43 8.49 2.39
N LEU A 270 -14.22 7.18 2.62
CA LEU A 270 -14.71 6.11 1.74
C LEU A 270 -16.23 6.17 1.56
N ARG A 271 -16.97 6.46 2.64
CA ARG A 271 -18.43 6.58 2.60
C ARG A 271 -18.91 7.85 1.88
N ALA A 272 -18.08 8.89 1.84
CA ALA A 272 -18.36 10.14 1.16
C ALA A 272 -17.98 10.15 -0.33
N LEU A 273 -17.28 9.13 -0.83
CA LEU A 273 -16.96 9.01 -2.25
C LEU A 273 -18.25 8.94 -3.08
N LYS A 274 -18.37 9.81 -4.09
CA LYS A 274 -19.48 9.75 -5.03
C LYS A 274 -19.39 8.47 -5.86
N ARG A 275 -20.53 7.79 -5.99
CA ARG A 275 -20.61 6.56 -6.79
C ARG A 275 -20.40 6.86 -8.26
N ILE A 276 -19.60 6.04 -8.92
CA ILE A 276 -19.38 6.03 -10.36
C ILE A 276 -20.01 4.75 -10.90
N ASN A 277 -21.13 4.84 -11.59
CA ASN A 277 -21.86 3.70 -12.12
C ASN A 277 -22.44 3.97 -13.50
N GLY A 278 -22.85 2.94 -14.20
CA GLY A 278 -23.58 3.01 -15.47
C GLY A 278 -22.97 4.04 -16.44
N ASN A 279 -23.78 5.01 -16.85
CA ASN A 279 -23.40 6.02 -17.83
C ASN A 279 -22.35 7.03 -17.35
N GLU A 280 -22.08 7.09 -16.06
CA GLU A 280 -21.06 7.99 -15.50
C GLU A 280 -19.64 7.38 -15.59
N ALA A 281 -19.52 6.05 -15.60
CA ALA A 281 -18.21 5.38 -15.64
C ALA A 281 -17.34 5.82 -16.83
N PRO A 282 -17.81 5.92 -18.08
CA PRO A 282 -16.98 6.38 -19.20
C PRO A 282 -16.55 7.84 -19.11
N LYS A 283 -17.26 8.66 -18.31
CA LYS A 283 -16.89 10.08 -18.12
C LYS A 283 -15.83 10.25 -17.03
N HIS A 284 -15.82 9.35 -16.05
CA HIS A 284 -14.99 9.45 -14.85
C HIS A 284 -13.87 8.42 -14.80
N THR A 285 -13.83 7.45 -15.72
CA THR A 285 -12.85 6.37 -15.69
C THR A 285 -12.26 6.09 -17.06
N VAL A 286 -10.99 5.72 -17.07
CA VAL A 286 -10.28 5.19 -18.25
C VAL A 286 -9.61 3.89 -17.83
N ARG A 287 -9.82 2.82 -18.62
CA ARG A 287 -9.10 1.57 -18.48
C ARG A 287 -8.22 1.34 -19.69
N GLY A 288 -7.00 0.85 -19.45
CA GLY A 288 -6.03 0.62 -20.52
C GLY A 288 -5.29 -0.70 -20.39
N GLN A 289 -4.68 -1.15 -21.49
CA GLN A 289 -3.84 -2.35 -21.52
C GLN A 289 -2.59 -2.07 -22.34
N TYR A 290 -1.39 -2.41 -21.79
CA TYR A 290 -0.15 -2.11 -22.51
C TYR A 290 0.04 -3.05 -23.72
N ARG A 291 0.56 -2.44 -24.77
CA ARG A 291 1.04 -3.12 -26.01
C ARG A 291 2.56 -3.14 -26.00
N ALA A 292 3.14 -3.89 -26.91
CA ALA A 292 4.59 -3.91 -27.09
C ALA A 292 5.16 -2.48 -27.22
N GLY A 293 6.34 -2.27 -26.68
CA GLY A 293 7.02 -0.98 -26.65
C GLY A 293 8.45 -1.11 -26.12
N ALA A 294 8.91 -0.10 -25.40
CA ALA A 294 10.24 -0.12 -24.77
C ALA A 294 10.13 0.31 -23.31
N SER A 295 10.86 -0.35 -22.42
CA SER A 295 10.96 -0.03 -21.00
C SER A 295 12.36 -0.38 -20.51
N ALA A 296 12.92 0.44 -19.60
CA ALA A 296 14.27 0.24 -19.05
C ALA A 296 15.38 0.04 -20.12
N GLY A 297 15.23 0.74 -21.26
CA GLY A 297 16.23 0.71 -22.35
C GLY A 297 16.16 -0.49 -23.30
N GLY A 298 15.16 -1.35 -23.17
CA GLY A 298 14.97 -2.51 -24.04
C GLY A 298 13.54 -2.70 -24.55
N PRO A 299 13.33 -3.48 -25.63
CA PRO A 299 12.01 -3.82 -26.13
C PRO A 299 11.29 -4.72 -25.13
N VAL A 300 9.99 -4.53 -24.96
CA VAL A 300 9.13 -5.32 -24.10
C VAL A 300 7.88 -5.77 -24.85
N LYS A 301 7.38 -6.97 -24.49
CA LYS A 301 6.16 -7.53 -25.05
C LYS A 301 4.92 -6.76 -24.58
N GLY A 302 3.84 -6.85 -25.36
CA GLY A 302 2.52 -6.43 -24.94
C GLY A 302 1.88 -7.41 -23.94
N TYR A 303 0.81 -6.98 -23.27
CA TYR A 303 0.13 -7.76 -22.24
C TYR A 303 -0.34 -9.13 -22.75
N VAL A 304 -1.03 -9.16 -23.87
CA VAL A 304 -1.55 -10.39 -24.49
C VAL A 304 -0.42 -11.33 -24.91
N GLU A 305 0.71 -10.76 -25.38
CA GLU A 305 1.90 -11.54 -25.74
C GLU A 305 2.61 -12.13 -24.50
N GLU A 306 2.64 -11.42 -23.38
CA GLU A 306 3.17 -11.94 -22.10
C GLU A 306 2.23 -13.00 -21.51
N LEU A 307 0.91 -12.79 -21.63
CA LEU A 307 -0.12 -13.68 -21.11
C LEU A 307 -0.27 -14.97 -21.92
N GLY A 308 -0.07 -14.90 -23.25
CA GLY A 308 -0.18 -16.03 -24.16
C GLY A 308 -1.62 -16.35 -24.64
N HIS A 309 -2.58 -15.54 -24.27
CA HIS A 309 -3.98 -15.62 -24.73
C HIS A 309 -4.67 -14.24 -24.72
N ASP A 310 -5.79 -14.13 -25.41
CA ASP A 310 -6.58 -12.89 -25.42
C ASP A 310 -7.17 -12.57 -24.04
N SER A 311 -7.07 -11.31 -23.66
CA SER A 311 -7.64 -10.80 -22.43
C SER A 311 -8.02 -9.31 -22.57
N ASN A 312 -9.09 -8.92 -21.88
CA ASN A 312 -9.52 -7.52 -21.76
C ASN A 312 -9.25 -6.95 -20.36
N THR A 313 -8.39 -7.61 -19.57
CA THR A 313 -8.01 -7.15 -18.25
C THR A 313 -7.18 -5.87 -18.37
N GLU A 314 -7.55 -4.86 -17.59
CA GLU A 314 -6.86 -3.59 -17.58
C GLU A 314 -5.54 -3.66 -16.79
N THR A 315 -4.48 -3.12 -17.40
CA THR A 315 -3.16 -2.92 -16.77
C THR A 315 -2.91 -1.46 -16.41
N PHE A 316 -3.87 -0.61 -16.72
CA PHE A 316 -3.89 0.82 -16.43
C PHE A 316 -5.30 1.27 -16.07
N VAL A 317 -5.39 2.12 -15.06
CA VAL A 317 -6.63 2.79 -14.67
C VAL A 317 -6.36 4.25 -14.37
N ALA A 318 -7.21 5.14 -14.88
CA ALA A 318 -7.32 6.51 -14.40
C ALA A 318 -8.76 6.78 -13.99
N ILE A 319 -8.95 7.45 -12.84
CA ILE A 319 -10.27 7.76 -12.28
C ILE A 319 -10.29 9.22 -11.82
N LYS A 320 -11.36 9.94 -12.18
CA LYS A 320 -11.75 11.20 -11.54
C LYS A 320 -12.73 10.87 -10.43
N ALA A 321 -12.28 10.89 -9.18
CA ALA A 321 -13.09 10.68 -7.97
C ALA A 321 -13.53 12.02 -7.38
N GLU A 322 -14.68 12.03 -6.71
CA GLU A 322 -15.19 13.19 -5.99
C GLU A 322 -15.65 12.76 -4.59
N ILE A 323 -15.41 13.61 -3.59
CA ILE A 323 -15.77 13.37 -2.20
C ILE A 323 -16.89 14.35 -1.81
N ALA A 324 -18.06 13.81 -1.47
CA ALA A 324 -19.26 14.57 -1.15
C ALA A 324 -19.28 14.91 0.36
N ASN A 325 -18.38 15.78 0.79
CA ASN A 325 -18.36 16.33 2.15
C ASN A 325 -17.98 17.83 2.13
N TRP A 326 -18.07 18.49 3.28
CA TRP A 326 -17.81 19.93 3.38
C TRP A 326 -16.38 20.32 3.05
N ARG A 327 -15.41 19.47 3.39
CA ARG A 327 -14.00 19.74 3.14
C ARG A 327 -13.64 19.71 1.66
N TRP A 328 -14.25 18.79 0.90
CA TRP A 328 -13.81 18.46 -0.45
C TRP A 328 -14.82 18.71 -1.56
N ALA A 329 -16.03 19.21 -1.24
CA ALA A 329 -17.04 19.46 -2.27
C ALA A 329 -16.48 20.36 -3.39
N GLY A 330 -16.51 19.86 -4.64
CA GLY A 330 -16.03 20.56 -5.82
C GLY A 330 -14.52 20.39 -6.10
N VAL A 331 -13.76 19.68 -5.27
CA VAL A 331 -12.35 19.33 -5.53
C VAL A 331 -12.28 17.94 -6.14
N PRO A 332 -11.84 17.78 -7.39
CA PRO A 332 -11.63 16.46 -7.99
C PRO A 332 -10.33 15.83 -7.49
N PHE A 333 -10.37 14.51 -7.31
CA PHE A 333 -9.23 13.65 -7.05
C PHE A 333 -8.97 12.80 -8.28
N TYR A 334 -7.82 13.00 -8.93
CA TYR A 334 -7.40 12.22 -10.08
C TYR A 334 -6.49 11.10 -9.63
N LEU A 335 -6.93 9.87 -9.81
CA LEU A 335 -6.24 8.65 -9.42
C LEU A 335 -5.68 7.97 -10.66
N ARG A 336 -4.40 7.61 -10.68
CA ARG A 336 -3.78 6.95 -11.82
C ARG A 336 -2.84 5.84 -11.37
N THR A 337 -2.98 4.66 -11.98
CA THR A 337 -2.04 3.56 -11.81
C THR A 337 -1.89 2.75 -13.10
N GLY A 338 -0.76 2.12 -13.28
CA GLY A 338 -0.55 1.22 -14.41
C GLY A 338 0.81 0.55 -14.42
N LYS A 339 0.90 -0.50 -15.23
CA LYS A 339 2.13 -1.25 -15.50
C LYS A 339 2.78 -0.81 -16.80
N ARG A 340 4.09 -1.06 -16.96
CA ARG A 340 4.85 -0.64 -18.15
C ARG A 340 4.71 0.85 -18.47
N LEU A 341 4.55 1.69 -17.43
CA LEU A 341 4.53 3.15 -17.59
C LEU A 341 5.94 3.71 -17.80
N ALA A 342 6.01 4.99 -18.15
CA ALA A 342 7.26 5.69 -18.52
C ALA A 342 8.31 5.65 -17.41
N THR A 343 7.90 5.85 -16.17
CA THR A 343 8.79 5.79 -14.99
C THR A 343 8.11 5.07 -13.83
N ARG A 344 8.94 4.56 -12.90
CA ARG A 344 8.45 4.07 -11.63
C ARG A 344 8.31 5.24 -10.67
N VAL A 345 7.07 5.61 -10.33
CA VAL A 345 6.80 6.70 -9.39
C VAL A 345 5.55 6.41 -8.58
N SER A 346 5.59 6.75 -7.30
CA SER A 346 4.41 6.84 -6.45
C SER A 346 4.43 8.22 -5.80
N GLU A 347 3.43 9.04 -6.08
CA GLU A 347 3.37 10.41 -5.60
C GLU A 347 1.95 10.89 -5.37
N ILE A 348 1.82 11.90 -4.51
CA ILE A 348 0.60 12.65 -4.27
C ILE A 348 0.91 14.11 -4.59
N VAL A 349 0.11 14.70 -5.46
CA VAL A 349 0.24 16.12 -5.86
C VAL A 349 -0.98 16.87 -5.39
N ILE A 350 -0.74 17.91 -4.61
CA ILE A 350 -1.75 18.86 -4.15
C ILE A 350 -1.56 20.15 -4.93
N GLU A 351 -2.49 20.47 -5.81
CA GLU A 351 -2.51 21.72 -6.54
C GLU A 351 -3.38 22.72 -5.80
N PHE A 352 -2.81 23.85 -5.43
CA PHE A 352 -3.55 24.93 -4.81
C PHE A 352 -4.26 25.79 -5.85
N LYS A 353 -5.31 26.48 -5.46
CA LYS A 353 -5.96 27.47 -6.32
C LYS A 353 -5.01 28.62 -6.64
N PRO A 354 -5.12 29.23 -7.84
CA PRO A 354 -4.35 30.40 -8.14
C PRO A 354 -4.69 31.56 -7.19
N ILE A 355 -3.77 32.52 -7.08
CA ILE A 355 -4.04 33.74 -6.30
C ILE A 355 -5.27 34.45 -6.88
N PRO A 356 -6.17 35.01 -6.02
CA PRO A 356 -7.42 35.60 -6.50
C PRO A 356 -7.21 36.92 -7.26
N HIS A 357 -6.11 37.61 -7.03
CA HIS A 357 -5.76 38.85 -7.67
C HIS A 357 -4.23 39.03 -7.69
N SER A 358 -3.69 39.45 -8.86
CA SER A 358 -2.28 39.78 -8.98
C SER A 358 -2.09 41.30 -8.84
N ILE A 359 -1.20 41.68 -7.93
CA ILE A 359 -0.71 43.07 -7.80
C ILE A 359 0.48 43.37 -8.74
N PHE A 360 0.97 42.33 -9.44
CA PHE A 360 2.10 42.44 -10.37
C PHE A 360 1.56 42.68 -11.75
N GLY A 361 2.20 43.63 -12.49
CA GLY A 361 1.84 43.92 -13.87
C GLY A 361 2.28 42.80 -14.83
N ASP A 362 1.87 42.92 -16.08
CA ASP A 362 2.16 41.94 -17.14
C ASP A 362 3.66 41.67 -17.34
N SER A 363 4.52 42.67 -17.04
CA SER A 363 5.97 42.52 -17.08
C SER A 363 6.57 41.56 -16.06
N ALA A 364 5.79 41.16 -15.05
CA ALA A 364 6.23 40.19 -14.05
C ALA A 364 6.33 38.73 -14.58
N GLY A 365 5.70 38.44 -15.71
CA GLY A 365 5.61 37.11 -16.29
C GLY A 365 4.46 36.30 -15.72
N PRO A 366 4.34 35.01 -16.12
CA PRO A 366 3.26 34.15 -15.67
C PRO A 366 3.38 33.82 -14.15
N ILE A 367 2.24 33.83 -13.49
CA ILE A 367 2.12 33.43 -12.09
C ILE A 367 1.47 32.03 -12.05
N PHE A 368 2.22 31.06 -11.55
CA PHE A 368 1.76 29.70 -11.42
C PHE A 368 1.15 29.47 -10.03
N ALA A 369 0.17 28.59 -9.96
CA ALA A 369 -0.37 28.14 -8.68
C ALA A 369 0.72 27.43 -7.85
N ASN A 370 0.57 27.46 -6.52
CA ASN A 370 1.46 26.70 -5.67
C ASN A 370 1.11 25.22 -5.76
N GLN A 371 2.12 24.37 -5.64
CA GLN A 371 1.98 22.93 -5.73
C GLN A 371 2.79 22.28 -4.62
N LEU A 372 2.25 21.22 -4.01
CA LEU A 372 2.93 20.35 -3.04
C LEU A 372 2.97 18.95 -3.61
N VAL A 373 4.16 18.42 -3.84
CA VAL A 373 4.41 17.06 -4.33
C VAL A 373 4.98 16.23 -3.19
N ILE A 374 4.25 15.20 -2.77
CA ILE A 374 4.68 14.24 -1.75
C ILE A 374 5.12 12.98 -2.49
N ARG A 375 6.43 12.76 -2.54
CA ARG A 375 7.05 11.62 -3.21
C ARG A 375 7.11 10.43 -2.27
N LEU A 376 6.46 9.33 -2.66
CA LEU A 376 6.41 8.08 -1.90
C LEU A 376 7.42 7.05 -2.41
N GLN A 377 7.80 7.13 -3.71
CA GLN A 377 8.81 6.30 -4.40
C GLN A 377 9.16 6.91 -5.76
N PRO A 378 10.41 6.75 -6.26
CA PRO A 378 11.65 6.60 -5.50
C PRO A 378 11.92 7.88 -4.71
N ASP A 379 13.07 8.21 -4.28
CA ASP A 379 13.49 9.52 -3.75
C ASP A 379 12.47 10.18 -2.81
N GLU A 380 12.15 9.46 -1.75
CA GLU A 380 11.14 9.84 -0.76
C GLU A 380 11.34 11.27 -0.21
N GLY A 381 10.27 12.05 -0.18
CA GLY A 381 10.37 13.44 0.27
C GLY A 381 9.18 14.31 -0.07
N VAL A 382 9.32 15.59 0.19
CA VAL A 382 8.32 16.62 -0.09
C VAL A 382 8.93 17.74 -0.90
N LYS A 383 8.28 18.11 -2.01
CA LYS A 383 8.71 19.20 -2.87
C LYS A 383 7.58 20.24 -2.98
N GLN A 384 7.86 21.48 -2.64
CA GLN A 384 6.89 22.57 -2.71
C GLN A 384 7.30 23.57 -3.76
N PHE A 385 6.40 23.89 -4.68
CA PHE A 385 6.61 24.90 -5.72
C PHE A 385 5.99 26.23 -5.30
N ILE A 386 6.80 27.30 -5.31
CA ILE A 386 6.40 28.65 -4.90
C ILE A 386 6.94 29.70 -5.90
N MET A 387 6.29 30.86 -5.94
CA MET A 387 6.74 32.00 -6.72
C MET A 387 7.69 32.87 -5.91
N ILE A 388 8.80 33.27 -6.51
CA ILE A 388 9.73 34.25 -5.92
C ILE A 388 10.07 35.32 -6.95
N LYS A 389 10.65 36.46 -6.49
CA LYS A 389 11.24 37.44 -7.38
C LYS A 389 12.51 36.89 -8.01
N ASP A 390 12.61 36.99 -9.35
CA ASP A 390 13.84 36.65 -10.07
C ASP A 390 14.95 37.69 -9.72
N PRO A 391 16.15 37.23 -9.29
CA PRO A 391 17.24 38.13 -8.96
C PRO A 391 17.70 38.98 -10.18
N GLY A 392 18.06 40.22 -9.93
CA GLY A 392 18.65 41.08 -10.94
C GLY A 392 17.93 42.43 -11.15
N PRO A 393 18.44 43.28 -12.05
CA PRO A 393 17.97 44.65 -12.25
C PRO A 393 16.70 44.74 -13.11
N GLY A 394 16.13 43.65 -13.58
CA GLY A 394 15.00 43.58 -14.53
C GLY A 394 13.62 43.90 -13.93
N GLY A 395 13.53 44.58 -12.79
CA GLY A 395 12.26 44.92 -12.15
C GLY A 395 11.65 43.76 -11.36
N MET A 396 10.32 43.77 -11.18
CA MET A 396 9.58 42.75 -10.42
C MET A 396 9.21 41.57 -11.34
N ARG A 397 10.20 40.80 -11.77
CA ARG A 397 9.99 39.60 -12.57
C ARG A 397 9.83 38.40 -11.59
N LEU A 398 8.83 37.57 -11.83
CA LEU A 398 8.54 36.42 -11.01
C LEU A 398 9.02 35.11 -11.66
N ARG A 399 9.46 34.20 -10.83
CA ARG A 399 9.91 32.88 -11.22
C ARG A 399 9.43 31.83 -10.21
N GLN A 400 8.96 30.68 -10.72
CA GLN A 400 8.67 29.54 -9.86
C GLN A 400 9.96 28.81 -9.47
N ILE A 401 10.09 28.48 -8.20
CA ILE A 401 11.16 27.62 -7.67
C ILE A 401 10.57 26.50 -6.85
N SER A 402 11.37 25.47 -6.61
CA SER A 402 11.02 24.39 -5.68
C SER A 402 11.84 24.45 -4.41
N LEU A 403 11.17 24.24 -3.30
CA LEU A 403 11.77 23.85 -2.03
C LEU A 403 11.70 22.32 -1.96
N ASP A 404 12.84 21.65 -1.94
CA ASP A 404 12.91 20.18 -1.96
C ASP A 404 13.48 19.67 -0.63
N MET A 405 12.69 18.84 0.04
CA MET A 405 13.08 18.13 1.26
C MET A 405 13.14 16.64 0.94
N SER A 406 14.33 16.12 0.72
CA SER A 406 14.57 14.68 0.60
C SER A 406 14.75 14.06 1.98
N PHE A 407 14.07 12.95 2.24
CA PHE A 407 14.21 12.24 3.52
C PHE A 407 15.57 11.57 3.63
N ALA A 408 16.12 11.05 2.53
CA ALA A 408 17.46 10.47 2.51
C ALA A 408 18.57 11.47 2.90
N GLN A 409 18.37 12.76 2.65
CA GLN A 409 19.31 13.82 3.04
C GLN A 409 19.07 14.31 4.48
N SER A 410 17.87 14.10 5.02
CA SER A 410 17.45 14.63 6.32
C SER A 410 17.65 13.63 7.45
N PHE A 411 17.73 12.33 7.13
CA PHE A 411 17.85 11.26 8.11
C PHE A 411 19.03 10.34 7.78
N ASP A 412 19.88 10.10 8.77
CA ASP A 412 20.97 9.13 8.67
C ASP A 412 20.41 7.70 8.83
N GLY A 413 20.93 6.77 8.04
CA GLY A 413 20.66 5.35 8.19
C GLY A 413 19.73 4.76 7.10
N ARG A 414 19.48 3.46 7.24
CA ARG A 414 18.60 2.70 6.34
C ARG A 414 17.14 2.99 6.65
N ALA A 415 16.34 3.30 5.64
CA ALA A 415 14.89 3.30 5.77
C ALA A 415 14.37 1.85 5.96
N PRO A 416 13.60 1.56 7.02
CA PRO A 416 13.00 0.24 7.22
C PRO A 416 12.05 -0.14 6.07
N ASP A 417 11.99 -1.43 5.74
CA ASP A 417 10.93 -1.93 4.85
C ASP A 417 9.56 -1.84 5.55
N ALA A 418 8.50 -1.64 4.78
CA ALA A 418 7.14 -1.54 5.31
C ALA A 418 6.76 -2.75 6.19
N TYR A 419 7.21 -3.95 5.82
CA TYR A 419 6.94 -5.18 6.59
C TYR A 419 7.62 -5.18 7.95
N GLU A 420 8.80 -4.59 8.10
CA GLU A 420 9.47 -4.47 9.39
C GLU A 420 8.60 -3.70 10.40
N ARG A 421 7.99 -2.60 9.94
CA ARG A 421 7.08 -1.80 10.75
C ARG A 421 5.79 -2.55 11.05
N LEU A 422 5.15 -3.09 10.04
CA LEU A 422 3.86 -3.77 10.18
C LEU A 422 3.96 -4.99 11.10
N ILE A 423 5.01 -5.80 11.01
CA ILE A 423 5.24 -6.95 11.91
C ILE A 423 5.34 -6.47 13.36
N MET A 424 6.10 -5.40 13.63
CA MET A 424 6.22 -4.87 15.00
C MET A 424 4.90 -4.30 15.51
N ASP A 425 4.12 -3.65 14.68
CA ASP A 425 2.80 -3.16 15.05
C ASP A 425 1.79 -4.30 15.30
N VAL A 426 1.87 -5.40 14.54
CA VAL A 426 1.13 -6.63 14.87
C VAL A 426 1.51 -7.12 16.26
N ILE A 427 2.80 -7.23 16.57
CA ILE A 427 3.26 -7.75 17.89
C ILE A 427 2.88 -6.79 19.03
N ARG A 428 2.81 -5.47 18.79
CA ARG A 428 2.32 -4.49 19.78
C ARG A 428 0.80 -4.42 19.90
N GLY A 429 0.05 -5.00 18.96
CA GLY A 429 -1.40 -4.85 18.88
C GLY A 429 -1.85 -3.50 18.34
N ASN A 430 -0.97 -2.75 17.70
CA ASN A 430 -1.26 -1.46 17.11
C ASN A 430 -1.88 -1.64 15.72
N GLN A 431 -3.17 -1.37 15.59
CA GLN A 431 -3.92 -1.52 14.33
C GLN A 431 -4.03 -0.22 13.52
N THR A 432 -3.34 0.84 13.86
CA THR A 432 -3.45 2.16 13.17
C THR A 432 -3.14 2.06 11.68
N LEU A 433 -2.20 1.19 11.29
CA LEU A 433 -1.76 1.00 9.90
C LEU A 433 -2.43 -0.21 9.21
N PHE A 434 -3.51 -0.75 9.79
CA PHE A 434 -4.21 -1.91 9.25
C PHE A 434 -5.65 -1.56 8.91
N MET A 435 -6.15 -2.16 7.83
CA MET A 435 -7.51 -1.92 7.38
C MET A 435 -8.51 -2.60 8.30
N ARG A 436 -9.55 -1.87 8.70
CA ARG A 436 -10.69 -2.43 9.42
C ARG A 436 -11.70 -3.05 8.43
N ARG A 437 -12.48 -4.01 8.89
CA ARG A 437 -13.49 -4.70 8.09
C ARG A 437 -14.37 -3.72 7.28
N ASP A 438 -14.91 -2.72 7.92
CA ASP A 438 -15.83 -1.75 7.31
C ASP A 438 -15.16 -0.83 6.29
N GLU A 439 -13.87 -0.53 6.43
CA GLU A 439 -13.09 0.17 5.42
C GLU A 439 -12.95 -0.67 4.14
N VAL A 440 -12.60 -1.97 4.27
CA VAL A 440 -12.48 -2.89 3.14
C VAL A 440 -13.82 -3.02 2.41
N GLU A 441 -14.91 -3.20 3.16
CA GLU A 441 -16.26 -3.30 2.58
C GLU A 441 -16.72 -2.00 1.92
N ALA A 442 -16.38 -0.83 2.50
CA ALA A 442 -16.70 0.47 1.90
C ALA A 442 -15.90 0.71 0.61
N ALA A 443 -14.63 0.32 0.57
CA ALA A 443 -13.81 0.38 -0.63
C ALA A 443 -14.41 -0.48 -1.77
N TRP A 444 -14.77 -1.73 -1.50
CA TRP A 444 -15.44 -2.59 -2.49
C TRP A 444 -16.78 -2.04 -2.95
N LYS A 445 -17.58 -1.47 -2.04
CA LYS A 445 -18.86 -0.85 -2.37
C LYS A 445 -18.72 0.31 -3.36
N TRP A 446 -17.56 0.96 -3.40
CA TRP A 446 -17.27 2.00 -4.38
C TRP A 446 -16.67 1.44 -5.68
N ILE A 447 -15.85 0.39 -5.60
CA ILE A 447 -15.17 -0.24 -6.75
C ILE A 447 -16.12 -1.09 -7.60
N ASP A 448 -16.97 -1.93 -7.00
CA ASP A 448 -17.84 -2.86 -7.74
C ASP A 448 -18.73 -2.18 -8.79
N PRO A 449 -19.35 -1.02 -8.52
CA PRO A 449 -20.14 -0.33 -9.55
C PRO A 449 -19.34 0.09 -10.77
N ILE A 450 -18.04 0.44 -10.60
CA ILE A 450 -17.15 0.79 -11.72
C ILE A 450 -16.88 -0.45 -12.58
N GLN A 451 -16.50 -1.55 -11.94
CA GLN A 451 -16.25 -2.81 -12.62
C GLN A 451 -17.49 -3.31 -13.37
N ASN A 452 -18.63 -3.32 -12.70
CA ASN A 452 -19.90 -3.73 -13.28
C ASN A 452 -20.32 -2.85 -14.47
N ALA A 453 -20.03 -1.55 -14.42
CA ALA A 453 -20.30 -0.64 -15.54
C ALA A 453 -19.44 -0.98 -16.75
N TRP A 454 -18.15 -1.26 -16.57
CA TRP A 454 -17.27 -1.68 -17.66
C TRP A 454 -17.68 -3.00 -18.28
N GLU A 455 -18.04 -3.99 -17.45
CA GLU A 455 -18.50 -5.31 -17.91
C GLU A 455 -19.85 -5.21 -18.67
N SER A 456 -20.82 -4.50 -18.11
CA SER A 456 -22.14 -4.32 -18.71
C SER A 456 -22.08 -3.57 -20.05
N ALA A 457 -21.20 -2.58 -20.15
CA ALA A 457 -20.95 -1.84 -21.38
C ALA A 457 -20.06 -2.59 -22.37
N ARG A 458 -19.50 -3.75 -22.00
CA ARG A 458 -18.46 -4.46 -22.76
C ARG A 458 -17.32 -3.52 -23.17
N GLN A 459 -16.94 -2.62 -22.27
CA GLN A 459 -15.91 -1.62 -22.54
C GLN A 459 -14.55 -2.30 -22.70
N GLU A 460 -13.95 -2.14 -23.87
CA GLU A 460 -12.60 -2.64 -24.12
C GLU A 460 -11.55 -1.77 -23.42
N ALA A 461 -10.46 -2.40 -22.96
CA ALA A 461 -9.30 -1.71 -22.45
C ALA A 461 -8.55 -1.03 -23.61
N GLN A 462 -8.32 0.27 -23.50
CA GLN A 462 -7.63 1.04 -24.53
C GLN A 462 -6.15 0.70 -24.57
N GLY A 463 -5.61 0.40 -25.76
CA GLY A 463 -4.19 0.08 -25.91
C GLY A 463 -3.31 1.30 -25.67
N TYR A 464 -2.21 1.12 -24.92
CA TYR A 464 -1.14 2.10 -24.82
C TYR A 464 0.22 1.44 -25.02
N THR A 465 1.16 2.16 -25.61
CA THR A 465 2.52 1.65 -25.81
C THR A 465 3.27 1.57 -24.49
N ALA A 466 3.91 0.42 -24.20
CA ALA A 466 4.78 0.28 -23.03
C ALA A 466 5.88 1.35 -23.04
N GLY A 467 6.15 1.96 -21.88
CA GLY A 467 7.08 3.08 -21.73
C GLY A 467 6.42 4.47 -21.89
N THR A 468 5.08 4.54 -22.06
CA THR A 468 4.34 5.81 -22.07
C THR A 468 3.55 5.99 -20.77
N TRP A 469 2.87 7.14 -20.60
CA TRP A 469 2.05 7.45 -19.43
C TRP A 469 0.61 6.89 -19.49
N GLY A 470 0.38 5.87 -20.32
CA GLY A 470 -0.93 5.25 -20.47
C GLY A 470 -1.67 5.71 -21.72
N PRO A 471 -2.97 5.36 -21.87
CA PRO A 471 -3.77 5.72 -23.03
C PRO A 471 -4.06 7.23 -23.08
N SER A 472 -4.14 7.81 -24.29
CA SER A 472 -4.43 9.23 -24.50
C SER A 472 -5.75 9.69 -23.86
N ALA A 473 -6.71 8.80 -23.70
CA ALA A 473 -7.95 9.11 -22.99
C ALA A 473 -7.72 9.49 -21.52
N SER A 474 -6.63 9.03 -20.90
CA SER A 474 -6.30 9.42 -19.52
C SER A 474 -5.84 10.90 -19.44
N ILE A 475 -5.22 11.38 -20.50
CA ILE A 475 -4.86 12.81 -20.64
C ILE A 475 -6.16 13.61 -20.84
N ALA A 476 -7.02 13.19 -21.76
CA ALA A 476 -8.30 13.85 -22.00
C ALA A 476 -9.21 13.87 -20.76
N LEU A 477 -9.10 12.88 -19.85
CA LEU A 477 -9.87 12.83 -18.62
C LEU A 477 -9.63 14.04 -17.71
N ILE A 478 -8.39 14.45 -17.54
CA ILE A 478 -8.01 15.59 -16.69
C ILE A 478 -8.07 16.91 -17.46
N GLU A 479 -7.75 16.92 -18.75
CA GLU A 479 -7.76 18.12 -19.58
C GLU A 479 -9.15 18.68 -19.85
N ARG A 480 -10.20 17.84 -19.82
CA ARG A 480 -11.62 18.29 -19.87
C ARG A 480 -11.96 19.29 -18.77
N ASP A 481 -11.25 19.24 -17.66
CA ASP A 481 -11.41 20.15 -16.54
C ASP A 481 -10.39 21.31 -16.56
N GLY A 482 -9.62 21.46 -17.66
CA GLY A 482 -8.58 22.47 -17.81
C GLY A 482 -7.32 22.22 -16.97
N ARG A 483 -7.05 20.97 -16.60
CA ARG A 483 -5.94 20.53 -15.77
C ARG A 483 -5.01 19.59 -16.52
N THR A 484 -3.82 19.37 -16.00
CA THR A 484 -2.84 18.45 -16.59
C THR A 484 -2.28 17.50 -15.53
N TRP A 485 -1.89 16.28 -15.95
CA TRP A 485 -1.18 15.38 -15.06
C TRP A 485 0.19 15.97 -14.71
N HIS A 486 0.53 15.86 -13.43
CA HIS A 486 1.91 16.10 -13.02
C HIS A 486 2.79 14.96 -13.57
N GLU A 487 3.88 15.34 -14.21
CA GLU A 487 4.91 14.42 -14.70
C GLU A 487 6.23 14.86 -14.08
N SER A 488 6.74 14.01 -13.16
CA SER A 488 8.06 14.25 -12.56
C SER A 488 9.12 14.11 -13.64
N ASN A 489 9.86 15.19 -13.90
CA ASN A 489 11.02 15.21 -14.80
C ASN A 489 12.25 14.67 -14.07
#